data_6057c27c3ebd7c49a97ef4b06a825289
#
_entry.id   6057c27c3ebd7c49a97ef4b06a825289
#
_cell.length_a   1.000
_cell.length_b   1.000
_cell.length_c   1.000
_cell.angle_alpha   90.00
_cell.angle_beta   90.00
_cell.angle_gamma   90.00
#
_symmetry.space_group_name_H-M   'P 1'
#
loop_
_entity.id
_entity.type
_entity.pdbx_description
1 polymer ?
#
loop_
_entity_poly.entity_id
_entity_poly.type
_entity_poly.pdbx_seq_one_letter_code
_entity_poly.pdbx_strand_id
1 'polypeptide(L)'
;EMVRRFWLATANGAYCGHGETFLHPEDILWWSKGGVLHGESPQRLAFLRRMLDEGPAEGLDPLPNQKYAAVGREGEYYLFYYDLSQPGEMDYSLPEGVPFRAEVIDPWQMSVTPLPGTHQGKFVLKLPGRPHLAVRFRKV
;
A
#
# COMPACT_ATOMS: atom_id res chain seq x y z
N GLU A 1 -12.02 -7.55 3.11
CA GLU A 1 -11.21 -7.74 4.34
C GLU A 1 -9.80 -8.27 4.04
N MET A 2 -9.62 -9.30 3.19
CA MET A 2 -8.30 -9.85 2.85
C MET A 2 -7.37 -8.77 2.28
N VAL A 3 -7.76 -8.07 1.23
CA VAL A 3 -6.96 -6.99 0.61
C VAL A 3 -6.53 -5.96 1.65
N ARG A 4 -7.47 -5.52 2.51
CA ARG A 4 -7.18 -4.59 3.61
C ARG A 4 -6.08 -5.11 4.54
N ARG A 5 -6.17 -6.38 4.97
CA ARG A 5 -5.18 -6.98 5.89
C ARG A 5 -3.80 -7.09 5.27
N PHE A 6 -3.72 -7.43 3.99
CA PHE A 6 -2.45 -7.46 3.27
C PHE A 6 -1.81 -6.07 3.17
N TRP A 7 -2.58 -5.04 2.82
CA TRP A 7 -2.08 -3.66 2.80
C TRP A 7 -1.61 -3.20 4.18
N LEU A 8 -2.41 -3.48 5.22
CA LEU A 8 -2.07 -3.09 6.59
C LEU A 8 -0.81 -3.81 7.10
N ALA A 9 -0.70 -5.12 6.88
CA ALA A 9 0.48 -5.90 7.26
C ALA A 9 1.73 -5.38 6.54
N THR A 10 1.66 -5.22 5.22
CA THR A 10 2.76 -4.72 4.41
C THR A 10 3.19 -3.33 4.82
N ALA A 11 2.25 -2.41 5.03
CA ALA A 11 2.56 -1.04 5.47
C ALA A 11 3.10 -0.96 6.91
N ASN A 12 3.03 -2.03 7.68
CA ASN A 12 3.71 -2.19 8.97
C ASN A 12 5.02 -3.00 8.86
N GLY A 13 5.50 -3.30 7.65
CA GLY A 13 6.71 -4.06 7.43
C GLY A 13 6.60 -5.55 7.72
N ALA A 14 5.38 -6.10 7.75
CA ALA A 14 5.14 -7.50 8.01
C ALA A 14 4.82 -8.28 6.74
N TYR A 15 5.22 -9.56 6.73
CA TYR A 15 4.74 -10.49 5.72
C TYR A 15 3.32 -10.95 6.06
N CYS A 16 2.50 -11.12 5.03
CA CYS A 16 1.14 -11.59 5.17
C CYS A 16 0.91 -12.78 4.24
N GLY A 17 0.39 -13.84 4.79
CA GLY A 17 -0.09 -15.01 4.06
C GLY A 17 -1.55 -15.28 4.43
N HIS A 18 -2.23 -16.07 3.65
CA HIS A 18 -3.56 -16.53 3.96
C HIS A 18 -3.67 -18.05 3.79
N GLY A 19 -4.42 -18.68 4.68
CA GLY A 19 -4.71 -20.11 4.64
C GLY A 19 -6.11 -20.38 4.11
N GLU A 20 -6.52 -19.69 3.05
CA GLU A 20 -7.84 -19.92 2.47
C GLU A 20 -7.91 -21.27 1.80
N THR A 21 -9.00 -21.97 2.06
CA THR A 21 -9.39 -23.16 1.30
C THR A 21 -10.34 -22.73 0.19
N PHE A 22 -10.07 -23.24 -1.01
CA PHE A 22 -10.97 -22.99 -2.14
C PHE A 22 -12.23 -23.84 -2.00
N LEU A 23 -13.38 -23.26 -2.33
CA LEU A 23 -14.58 -24.04 -2.53
C LEU A 23 -14.37 -24.95 -3.74
N HIS A 24 -14.52 -26.26 -3.52
CA HIS A 24 -14.47 -27.24 -4.58
C HIS A 24 -15.86 -27.82 -4.80
N PRO A 25 -16.30 -28.09 -6.04
CA PRO A 25 -17.63 -28.63 -6.31
C PRO A 25 -17.94 -29.96 -5.61
N GLU A 26 -16.90 -30.71 -5.24
CA GLU A 26 -16.99 -32.01 -4.56
C GLU A 26 -16.53 -31.95 -3.10
N ASP A 27 -16.48 -30.75 -2.48
CA ASP A 27 -16.01 -30.50 -1.10
C ASP A 27 -14.61 -31.07 -0.78
N ILE A 28 -13.76 -31.18 -1.79
CA ILE A 28 -12.38 -31.66 -1.61
C ILE A 28 -11.48 -30.51 -1.20
N LEU A 29 -10.85 -30.63 -0.04
CA LEU A 29 -9.82 -29.71 0.43
C LEU A 29 -8.46 -30.06 -0.17
N TRP A 30 -7.87 -29.10 -0.87
CA TRP A 30 -6.58 -29.28 -1.57
C TRP A 30 -5.48 -28.43 -0.97
N TRP A 31 -4.66 -29.03 -0.14
CA TRP A 31 -3.53 -28.32 0.48
C TRP A 31 -2.34 -28.13 -0.45
N SER A 32 -2.18 -28.92 -1.45
CA SER A 32 -0.95 -28.98 -2.23
C SER A 32 -1.12 -29.16 -3.73
N LYS A 33 -2.32 -29.20 -4.23
CA LYS A 33 -2.56 -29.55 -5.64
C LYS A 33 -3.00 -28.36 -6.52
N GLY A 34 -2.92 -27.15 -5.97
CA GLY A 34 -3.39 -25.98 -6.66
C GLY A 34 -4.92 -25.91 -6.69
N GLY A 35 -5.44 -24.93 -7.39
CA GLY A 35 -6.87 -24.70 -7.53
C GLY A 35 -7.14 -23.47 -8.37
N VAL A 36 -8.40 -23.22 -8.65
CA VAL A 36 -8.83 -21.99 -9.32
C VAL A 36 -9.05 -20.90 -8.28
N LEU A 37 -8.40 -19.77 -8.44
CA LEU A 37 -8.61 -18.59 -7.60
C LEU A 37 -9.98 -17.97 -7.93
N HIS A 38 -10.84 -17.88 -6.92
CA HIS A 38 -12.15 -17.24 -7.03
C HIS A 38 -12.16 -15.87 -6.38
N GLY A 39 -13.08 -15.00 -6.83
CA GLY A 39 -13.28 -13.67 -6.28
C GLY A 39 -12.32 -12.63 -6.85
N GLU A 40 -12.27 -11.47 -6.18
CA GLU A 40 -11.62 -10.26 -6.70
C GLU A 40 -10.33 -9.90 -5.95
N SER A 41 -9.97 -10.62 -4.89
CA SER A 41 -8.76 -10.35 -4.10
C SER A 41 -7.46 -10.69 -4.83
N PRO A 42 -7.34 -11.76 -5.66
CA PRO A 42 -6.07 -12.11 -6.28
C PRO A 42 -5.44 -10.98 -7.12
N GLN A 43 -6.24 -10.33 -7.95
CA GLN A 43 -5.75 -9.20 -8.78
C GLN A 43 -5.36 -7.98 -7.94
N ARG A 44 -6.03 -7.76 -6.81
CA ARG A 44 -5.73 -6.66 -5.87
C ARG A 44 -4.48 -6.94 -5.05
N LEU A 45 -4.19 -8.18 -4.75
CA LEU A 45 -2.91 -8.58 -4.13
C LEU A 45 -1.75 -8.47 -5.14
N ALA A 46 -1.99 -8.83 -6.40
CA ALA A 46 -1.03 -8.60 -7.47
C ALA A 46 -0.75 -7.09 -7.67
N PHE A 47 -1.78 -6.25 -7.52
CA PHE A 47 -1.60 -4.79 -7.53
C PHE A 47 -0.73 -4.29 -6.37
N LEU A 48 -0.96 -4.78 -5.14
CA LEU A 48 -0.10 -4.47 -3.99
C LEU A 48 1.35 -4.88 -4.29
N ARG A 49 1.56 -6.09 -4.80
CA ARG A 49 2.90 -6.57 -5.15
C ARG A 49 3.58 -5.63 -6.14
N ARG A 50 2.88 -5.20 -7.18
CA ARG A 50 3.40 -4.23 -8.15
C ARG A 50 3.80 -2.91 -7.47
N MET A 51 3.00 -2.39 -6.52
CA MET A 51 3.34 -1.16 -5.78
C MET A 51 4.65 -1.30 -5.00
N LEU A 52 4.93 -2.49 -4.47
CA LEU A 52 6.18 -2.79 -3.76
C LEU A 52 7.35 -2.96 -4.73
N ASP A 53 7.14 -3.67 -5.85
CA ASP A 53 8.18 -3.90 -6.87
C ASP A 53 8.61 -2.61 -7.59
N GLU A 54 7.79 -1.56 -7.57
CA GLU A 54 8.14 -0.21 -8.02
C GLU A 54 8.96 0.59 -6.99
N GLY A 55 9.20 0.04 -5.81
CA GLY A 55 10.03 0.60 -4.75
C GLY A 55 11.52 0.25 -4.91
N PRO A 56 12.35 0.65 -3.93
CA PRO A 56 13.78 0.32 -3.92
C PRO A 56 14.04 -1.19 -3.91
N ALA A 57 15.05 -1.63 -4.66
CA ALA A 57 15.42 -3.04 -4.78
C ALA A 57 15.87 -3.68 -3.44
N GLU A 58 16.40 -2.86 -2.55
CA GLU A 58 16.84 -3.28 -1.21
C GLU A 58 15.67 -3.49 -0.24
N GLY A 59 14.44 -3.20 -0.67
CA GLY A 59 13.22 -3.35 0.13
C GLY A 59 12.83 -2.09 0.90
N LEU A 60 11.78 -2.24 1.70
CA LEU A 60 11.17 -1.17 2.50
C LEU A 60 11.18 -1.55 3.98
N ASP A 61 11.55 -0.61 4.82
CA ASP A 61 11.52 -0.76 6.28
C ASP A 61 10.31 -0.04 6.89
N PRO A 62 9.78 -0.51 8.03
CA PRO A 62 8.76 0.24 8.77
C PRO A 62 9.27 1.62 9.17
N LEU A 63 8.46 2.65 8.93
CA LEU A 63 8.81 4.01 9.35
C LEU A 63 8.39 4.21 10.81
N PRO A 64 9.33 4.57 11.71
CA PRO A 64 9.01 4.76 13.13
C PRO A 64 8.17 6.02 13.36
N ASN A 65 7.43 6.02 14.48
CA ASN A 65 6.69 7.19 14.99
C ASN A 65 5.65 7.77 14.02
N GLN A 66 5.12 6.97 13.09
CA GLN A 66 4.04 7.38 12.21
C GLN A 66 2.67 7.16 12.88
N LYS A 67 1.73 8.08 12.64
CA LYS A 67 0.34 7.95 13.10
C LYS A 67 -0.39 6.80 12.38
N TYR A 68 -0.02 6.52 11.16
CA TYR A 68 -0.59 5.48 10.31
C TYR A 68 0.49 4.49 9.89
N ALA A 69 0.05 3.31 9.45
CA ALA A 69 0.96 2.30 8.91
C ALA A 69 1.79 2.88 7.75
N ALA A 70 3.09 2.79 7.86
CA ALA A 70 3.99 3.35 6.85
C ALA A 70 5.29 2.55 6.72
N VAL A 71 5.69 2.32 5.50
CA VAL A 71 6.99 1.74 5.13
C VAL A 71 7.72 2.65 4.17
N GLY A 72 9.02 2.56 4.13
CA GLY A 72 9.81 3.35 3.20
C GLY A 72 11.30 3.07 3.28
N ARG A 73 12.03 3.80 2.44
CA ARG A 73 13.48 3.96 2.51
C ARG A 73 13.78 5.45 2.50
N GLU A 74 14.46 5.90 3.52
CA GLU A 74 14.72 7.32 3.73
C GLU A 74 15.39 7.95 2.50
N GLY A 75 14.85 9.09 2.07
CA GLY A 75 15.36 9.83 0.92
C GLY A 75 15.03 9.25 -0.47
N GLU A 76 14.30 8.13 -0.56
CA GLU A 76 14.00 7.46 -1.82
C GLU A 76 12.52 7.18 -2.04
N TYR A 77 11.86 6.58 -1.05
CA TYR A 77 10.50 6.05 -1.20
C TYR A 77 9.77 6.03 0.14
N TYR A 78 8.48 6.41 0.14
CA TYR A 78 7.61 6.35 1.30
C TYR A 78 6.21 5.90 0.88
N LEU A 79 5.61 4.97 1.64
CA LEU A 79 4.25 4.48 1.43
C LEU A 79 3.50 4.52 2.75
N PHE A 80 2.42 5.30 2.80
CA PHE A 80 1.52 5.45 3.94
C PHE A 80 0.18 4.80 3.60
N TYR A 81 -0.38 4.00 4.51
CA TYR A 81 -1.69 3.37 4.34
C TYR A 81 -2.63 3.79 5.47
N TYR A 82 -3.81 4.30 5.12
CA TYR A 82 -4.74 4.91 6.08
C TYR A 82 -5.80 3.97 6.62
N ASP A 83 -5.88 2.76 6.12
CA ASP A 83 -6.81 1.73 6.55
C ASP A 83 -8.28 2.23 6.56
N LEU A 84 -8.96 2.18 7.70
CA LEU A 84 -10.33 2.65 7.87
C LEU A 84 -10.43 4.17 8.02
N SER A 85 -9.33 4.87 8.20
CA SER A 85 -9.31 6.33 8.32
C SER A 85 -9.62 6.99 6.98
N GLN A 86 -10.24 8.17 7.06
CA GLN A 86 -10.71 8.93 5.90
C GLN A 86 -10.15 10.37 5.92
N PRO A 87 -8.82 10.55 5.86
CA PRO A 87 -8.26 11.88 5.92
C PRO A 87 -8.62 12.71 4.68
N GLY A 88 -9.17 13.89 4.88
CA GLY A 88 -9.39 14.89 3.82
C GLY A 88 -8.13 15.72 3.54
N GLU A 89 -7.21 15.75 4.50
CA GLU A 89 -5.88 16.35 4.38
C GLU A 89 -4.91 15.68 5.35
N MET A 90 -3.62 15.72 5.02
CA MET A 90 -2.57 15.12 5.84
C MET A 90 -1.29 15.95 5.80
N ASP A 91 -0.69 16.10 6.98
CA ASP A 91 0.64 16.65 7.15
C ASP A 91 1.69 15.58 6.88
N TYR A 92 2.72 15.96 6.14
CA TYR A 92 3.89 15.12 5.87
C TYR A 92 5.17 15.87 6.18
N SER A 93 6.21 15.12 6.52
CA SER A 93 7.57 15.62 6.66
C SER A 93 8.51 14.68 5.91
N LEU A 94 9.07 15.16 4.81
CA LEU A 94 10.05 14.45 3.99
C LEU A 94 11.41 15.17 4.10
N PRO A 95 12.51 14.55 3.69
CA PRO A 95 13.82 15.21 3.67
C PRO A 95 13.81 16.52 2.88
N GLU A 96 14.41 17.56 3.45
CA GLU A 96 14.62 18.82 2.76
C GLU A 96 15.67 18.67 1.67
N GLY A 97 15.50 19.39 0.56
CA GLY A 97 16.43 19.35 -0.57
C GLY A 97 16.31 18.10 -1.46
N VAL A 98 15.39 17.18 -1.14
CA VAL A 98 15.11 16.00 -1.96
C VAL A 98 13.68 16.11 -2.48
N PRO A 99 13.47 16.33 -3.79
CA PRO A 99 12.14 16.44 -4.35
C PRO A 99 11.48 15.05 -4.53
N PHE A 100 10.20 14.94 -4.17
CA PHE A 100 9.39 13.75 -4.31
C PHE A 100 8.13 14.02 -5.13
N ARG A 101 7.75 13.08 -5.98
CA ARG A 101 6.41 13.01 -6.57
C ARG A 101 5.47 12.29 -5.60
N ALA A 102 4.27 12.83 -5.46
CA ALA A 102 3.22 12.23 -4.62
C ALA A 102 2.16 11.57 -5.49
N GLU A 103 1.64 10.43 -5.04
CA GLU A 103 0.57 9.67 -5.70
C GLU A 103 -0.43 9.17 -4.65
N VAL A 104 -1.72 9.30 -4.95
CA VAL A 104 -2.78 8.64 -4.19
C VAL A 104 -3.08 7.30 -4.83
N ILE A 105 -3.09 6.26 -4.02
CA ILE A 105 -3.35 4.87 -4.43
C ILE A 105 -4.68 4.44 -3.85
N ASP A 106 -5.55 3.88 -4.69
CA ASP A 106 -6.75 3.18 -4.27
C ASP A 106 -6.56 1.66 -4.45
N PRO A 107 -6.35 0.92 -3.38
CA PRO A 107 -6.14 -0.53 -3.42
C PRO A 107 -7.29 -1.32 -4.03
N TRP A 108 -8.53 -0.85 -3.83
CA TRP A 108 -9.71 -1.55 -4.31
C TRP A 108 -9.95 -1.31 -5.79
N GLN A 109 -9.81 -0.07 -6.24
CA GLN A 109 -9.94 0.29 -7.66
C GLN A 109 -8.67 -0.03 -8.46
N MET A 110 -7.59 -0.42 -7.78
CA MET A 110 -6.28 -0.68 -8.38
C MET A 110 -5.78 0.52 -9.20
N SER A 111 -6.02 1.73 -8.71
CA SER A 111 -5.65 2.97 -9.39
C SER A 111 -4.55 3.73 -8.65
N VAL A 112 -3.74 4.43 -9.43
CA VAL A 112 -2.69 5.34 -8.96
C VAL A 112 -2.95 6.70 -9.59
N THR A 113 -3.20 7.70 -8.76
CA THR A 113 -3.48 9.07 -9.21
C THR A 113 -2.31 9.98 -8.81
N PRO A 114 -1.51 10.46 -9.76
CA PRO A 114 -0.46 11.43 -9.48
C PRO A 114 -1.03 12.74 -8.93
N LEU A 115 -0.37 13.30 -7.93
CA LEU A 115 -0.65 14.65 -7.44
C LEU A 115 0.28 15.65 -8.13
N PRO A 116 -0.18 16.90 -8.37
CA PRO A 116 0.62 17.90 -9.06
C PRO A 116 1.82 18.36 -8.21
N GLY A 117 2.89 18.72 -8.91
CA GLY A 117 4.10 19.29 -8.32
C GLY A 117 5.04 18.26 -7.70
N THR A 118 6.04 18.80 -7.00
CA THR A 118 6.99 18.05 -6.19
C THR A 118 6.95 18.53 -4.75
N HIS A 119 7.27 17.66 -3.82
CA HIS A 119 7.15 17.89 -2.39
C HIS A 119 8.46 17.58 -1.68
N GLN A 120 8.81 18.39 -0.67
CA GLN A 120 9.97 18.22 0.19
C GLN A 120 9.73 18.95 1.53
N GLY A 121 10.48 18.63 2.56
CA GLY A 121 10.30 19.25 3.87
C GLY A 121 8.91 18.98 4.46
N LYS A 122 8.35 19.98 5.12
CA LYS A 122 7.01 19.92 5.74
C LYS A 122 5.96 20.52 4.81
N PHE A 123 4.89 19.77 4.55
CA PHE A 123 3.77 20.22 3.71
C PHE A 123 2.47 19.50 4.07
N VAL A 124 1.37 20.02 3.56
CA VAL A 124 0.03 19.42 3.67
C VAL A 124 -0.46 18.99 2.30
N LEU A 125 -0.99 17.78 2.19
CA LEU A 125 -1.70 17.32 0.99
C LEU A 125 -3.19 17.19 1.26
N LYS A 126 -4.00 17.65 0.32
CA LYS A 126 -5.42 17.33 0.26
C LYS A 126 -5.62 15.93 -0.28
N LEU A 127 -6.45 15.14 0.40
CA LEU A 127 -6.74 13.76 0.07
C LEU A 127 -8.25 13.58 -0.17
N PRO A 128 -8.66 12.50 -0.84
CA PRO A 128 -10.08 12.29 -1.19
C PRO A 128 -11.04 12.06 -0.02
N GLY A 129 -10.56 11.91 1.23
CA GLY A 129 -11.42 11.67 2.39
C GLY A 129 -12.19 10.35 2.35
N ARG A 130 -11.60 9.31 1.76
CA ARG A 130 -12.17 7.95 1.66
C ARG A 130 -11.33 6.94 2.43
N PRO A 131 -11.92 5.83 2.94
CA PRO A 131 -11.16 4.79 3.60
C PRO A 131 -10.31 3.98 2.62
N HIS A 132 -9.37 3.23 3.15
CA HIS A 132 -8.49 2.29 2.46
C HIS A 132 -7.56 2.91 1.41
N LEU A 133 -7.34 4.22 1.44
CA LEU A 133 -6.37 4.87 0.56
C LEU A 133 -4.94 4.72 1.09
N ALA A 134 -3.99 4.76 0.17
CA ALA A 134 -2.59 4.94 0.46
C ALA A 134 -2.04 6.18 -0.25
N VAL A 135 -0.95 6.73 0.28
CA VAL A 135 -0.18 7.78 -0.38
C VAL A 135 1.26 7.31 -0.51
N ARG A 136 1.78 7.47 -1.71
CA ARG A 136 3.14 7.10 -2.05
C ARG A 136 3.94 8.32 -2.46
N PHE A 137 5.18 8.41 -1.97
CA PHE A 137 6.17 9.39 -2.41
C PHE A 137 7.34 8.66 -3.04
N ARG A 138 7.73 9.11 -4.23
CA ARG A 138 8.91 8.61 -4.95
C ARG A 138 9.84 9.78 -5.27
N LYS A 139 11.12 9.60 -5.01
CA LYS A 139 12.15 10.57 -5.40
C LYS A 139 12.09 10.84 -6.90
N VAL A 140 12.26 12.09 -7.28
CA VAL A 140 12.31 12.54 -8.69
C VAL A 140 13.65 12.22 -9.32
#